data_940b0a8953141733528ff0ce8bf424b6
#
_entry.id   940b0a8953141733528ff0ce8bf424b6
#
_cell.length_a   1.000
_cell.length_b   1.000
_cell.length_c   1.000
_cell.angle_alpha   90.00
_cell.angle_beta   90.00
_cell.angle_gamma   90.00
#
_symmetry.space_group_name_H-M   'P 1'
#
loop_
_entity.id
_entity.type
_entity.pdbx_description
1 polymer ?
#
loop_
_entity_poly.entity_id
_entity_poly.type
_entity_poly.pdbx_seq_one_letter_code
_entity_poly.pdbx_strand_id
1 'polypeptide(L)'
;MTERLGRADLHIHTVASDGTASVVDILEHAENNTELDVIAITDHERIDAALAGRAIARDRGLSVEVVVGEEVTTLGGHLLALWIEAPIKPFRSMRSTIAAIHDQGGLAIPAHPLVPYPLCAQGFMLRRLLADEARFRPDAIEAFNPTTLGRPWHMRVVRFADEHGLARVGNSDAHSLEAIGIGYTTFEGRDGAALRAAIEARTTHHHGTFHPPGEQLGTFGRQLRKYGRDMRDNVGGVIRRDGTRRDLGYPRELVERRDAAS
;
A
#
# COMPACT_ATOMS: atom_id res chain seq x y z
N MET A 1 -18.71 -0.52 28.12
CA MET A 1 -18.13 0.46 27.18
C MET A 1 -17.68 -0.35 25.99
N THR A 2 -18.27 -0.16 24.79
CA THR A 2 -17.78 -0.78 23.58
C THR A 2 -16.40 -0.20 23.28
N GLU A 3 -15.39 -1.04 23.20
CA GLU A 3 -14.04 -0.62 22.80
C GLU A 3 -14.09 0.01 21.40
N ARG A 4 -13.32 1.09 21.19
CA ARG A 4 -13.19 1.73 19.87
C ARG A 4 -12.53 0.74 18.91
N LEU A 5 -13.10 0.55 17.73
CA LEU A 5 -12.46 -0.22 16.65
C LEU A 5 -11.12 0.39 16.27
N GLY A 6 -10.16 -0.46 15.94
CA GLY A 6 -8.91 -0.05 15.34
C GLY A 6 -9.11 0.55 13.96
N ARG A 7 -8.20 1.45 13.55
CA ARG A 7 -8.20 2.10 12.23
C ARG A 7 -6.87 1.90 11.55
N ALA A 8 -6.90 1.53 10.28
CA ALA A 8 -5.70 1.34 9.47
C ALA A 8 -5.81 2.05 8.13
N ASP A 9 -4.68 2.59 7.66
CA ASP A 9 -4.48 3.05 6.28
C ASP A 9 -3.30 2.29 5.67
N LEU A 10 -3.60 1.43 4.70
CA LEU A 10 -2.65 0.44 4.18
C LEU A 10 -2.06 0.81 2.81
N HIS A 11 -2.22 2.08 2.38
CA HIS A 11 -1.74 2.53 1.09
C HIS A 11 -1.24 3.97 1.17
N ILE A 12 0.05 4.13 1.48
CA ILE A 12 0.69 5.44 1.69
C ILE A 12 2.05 5.46 0.99
N HIS A 13 2.33 6.55 0.25
CA HIS A 13 3.56 6.77 -0.49
C HIS A 13 4.43 7.84 0.16
N THR A 14 5.75 7.62 0.13
CA THR A 14 6.76 8.55 0.62
C THR A 14 7.52 9.22 -0.52
N VAL A 15 8.44 10.14 -0.19
CA VAL A 15 9.40 10.69 -1.16
C VAL A 15 10.34 9.63 -1.76
N ALA A 16 10.34 8.42 -1.23
CA ALA A 16 11.11 7.31 -1.78
C ALA A 16 10.54 6.85 -3.13
N SER A 17 9.22 6.95 -3.35
CA SER A 17 8.58 6.74 -4.65
C SER A 17 8.01 8.04 -5.21
N ASP A 18 6.74 8.28 -5.14
CA ASP A 18 6.05 9.41 -5.76
C ASP A 18 5.22 10.25 -4.78
N GLY A 19 5.28 9.95 -3.48
CA GLY A 19 4.78 10.81 -2.42
C GLY A 19 5.62 12.08 -2.24
N THR A 20 5.14 12.99 -1.40
CA THR A 20 5.77 14.29 -1.14
C THR A 20 6.32 14.43 0.28
N ALA A 21 5.99 13.51 1.19
CA ALA A 21 6.39 13.52 2.59
C ALA A 21 7.49 12.51 2.89
N SER A 22 8.38 12.83 3.83
CA SER A 22 9.35 11.87 4.35
C SER A 22 8.68 10.84 5.25
N VAL A 23 9.34 9.72 5.50
CA VAL A 23 8.86 8.71 6.47
C VAL A 23 8.64 9.32 7.85
N VAL A 24 9.54 10.19 8.29
CA VAL A 24 9.44 10.84 9.61
C VAL A 24 8.19 11.72 9.66
N ASP A 25 7.96 12.54 8.63
CA ASP A 25 6.78 13.41 8.57
C ASP A 25 5.48 12.60 8.58
N ILE A 26 5.44 11.46 7.85
CA ILE A 26 4.29 10.54 7.82
C ILE A 26 4.02 9.96 9.21
N LEU A 27 5.05 9.48 9.90
CA LEU A 27 4.93 8.93 11.25
C LEU A 27 4.43 9.97 12.24
N GLU A 28 5.02 11.17 12.23
CA GLU A 28 4.60 12.27 13.11
C GLU A 28 3.17 12.73 12.80
N HIS A 29 2.78 12.75 11.53
CA HIS A 29 1.42 13.09 11.13
C HIS A 29 0.43 12.00 11.56
N ALA A 30 0.73 10.74 11.32
CA ALA A 30 -0.14 9.63 11.70
C ALA A 30 -0.35 9.58 13.22
N GLU A 31 0.71 9.77 14.01
CA GLU A 31 0.67 9.76 15.48
C GLU A 31 -0.13 10.92 16.06
N ASN A 32 0.06 12.15 15.54
CA ASN A 32 -0.42 13.37 16.20
C ASN A 32 -1.67 13.98 15.55
N ASN A 33 -1.97 13.66 14.28
CA ASN A 33 -3.00 14.33 13.49
C ASN A 33 -4.09 13.37 12.97
N THR A 34 -3.98 12.07 13.25
CA THR A 34 -4.96 11.07 12.82
C THR A 34 -5.42 10.20 14.00
N GLU A 35 -6.43 9.37 13.77
CA GLU A 35 -6.87 8.34 14.71
C GLU A 35 -6.46 6.93 14.21
N LEU A 36 -5.42 6.85 13.36
CA LEU A 36 -4.91 5.59 12.84
C LEU A 36 -4.11 4.86 13.92
N ASP A 37 -4.37 3.58 14.08
CA ASP A 37 -3.61 2.69 14.95
C ASP A 37 -2.52 1.94 14.16
N VAL A 38 -2.79 1.68 12.86
CA VAL A 38 -1.88 0.97 11.96
C VAL A 38 -1.78 1.72 10.64
N ILE A 39 -0.57 1.86 10.12
CA ILE A 39 -0.33 2.33 8.75
C ILE A 39 0.53 1.33 7.99
N ALA A 40 0.39 1.29 6.66
CA ALA A 40 1.37 0.64 5.81
C ALA A 40 2.01 1.67 4.87
N ILE A 41 3.34 1.66 4.81
CA ILE A 41 4.09 2.40 3.80
C ILE A 41 4.28 1.44 2.62
N THR A 42 3.81 1.85 1.45
CA THR A 42 3.68 1.01 0.26
C THR A 42 4.23 1.69 -0.98
N ASP A 43 5.44 2.24 -0.87
CA ASP A 43 6.13 2.86 -2.00
C ASP A 43 6.23 1.91 -3.21
N HIS A 44 6.17 2.46 -4.41
CA HIS A 44 6.31 1.68 -5.63
C HIS A 44 7.66 0.96 -5.71
N GLU A 45 7.63 -0.36 -5.93
CA GLU A 45 8.76 -1.23 -6.24
C GLU A 45 9.87 -1.23 -5.16
N ARG A 46 9.53 -0.93 -3.88
CA ARG A 46 10.53 -0.83 -2.80
C ARG A 46 9.91 -0.86 -1.41
N ILE A 47 10.68 -1.38 -0.45
CA ILE A 47 10.26 -1.52 0.96
C ILE A 47 11.18 -0.82 1.96
N ASP A 48 12.25 -0.18 1.51
CA ASP A 48 13.27 0.40 2.41
C ASP A 48 12.69 1.53 3.28
N ALA A 49 11.79 2.36 2.74
CA ALA A 49 11.08 3.37 3.52
C ALA A 49 10.16 2.75 4.57
N ALA A 50 9.44 1.68 4.23
CA ALA A 50 8.58 0.95 5.15
C ALA A 50 9.37 0.30 6.30
N LEU A 51 10.51 -0.32 5.97
CA LEU A 51 11.43 -0.89 6.97
C LEU A 51 11.99 0.17 7.90
N ALA A 52 12.41 1.33 7.35
CA ALA A 52 12.88 2.46 8.15
C ALA A 52 11.76 3.01 9.05
N GLY A 53 10.55 3.17 8.51
CA GLY A 53 9.37 3.62 9.25
C GLY A 53 9.05 2.73 10.44
N ARG A 54 9.02 1.42 10.23
CA ARG A 54 8.80 0.43 11.30
C ARG A 54 9.88 0.53 12.39
N ALA A 55 11.14 0.69 12.00
CA ALA A 55 12.23 0.83 12.96
C ALA A 55 12.12 2.13 13.77
N ILE A 56 11.86 3.26 13.09
CA ILE A 56 11.72 4.58 13.74
C ILE A 56 10.51 4.59 14.69
N ALA A 57 9.36 4.07 14.27
CA ALA A 57 8.16 4.01 15.10
C ALA A 57 8.43 3.23 16.39
N ARG A 58 9.07 2.06 16.27
CA ARG A 58 9.45 1.26 17.42
C ARG A 58 10.47 1.96 18.32
N ASP A 59 11.53 2.52 17.75
CA ASP A 59 12.62 3.15 18.54
C ASP A 59 12.14 4.43 19.25
N ARG A 60 11.14 5.12 18.71
CA ARG A 60 10.50 6.30 19.31
C ARG A 60 9.33 5.95 20.23
N GLY A 61 8.89 4.69 20.28
CA GLY A 61 7.75 4.23 21.08
C GLY A 61 6.43 4.87 20.63
N LEU A 62 6.22 5.08 19.31
CA LEU A 62 4.98 5.59 18.78
C LEU A 62 3.83 4.61 19.02
N SER A 63 2.61 5.13 19.15
CA SER A 63 1.40 4.30 19.29
C SER A 63 0.95 3.73 17.94
N VAL A 64 1.24 4.43 16.84
CA VAL A 64 0.95 3.95 15.49
C VAL A 64 1.92 2.83 15.10
N GLU A 65 1.37 1.68 14.70
CA GLU A 65 2.15 0.55 14.18
C GLU A 65 2.37 0.65 12.68
N VAL A 66 3.59 0.33 12.22
CA VAL A 66 3.94 0.35 10.79
C VAL A 66 4.04 -1.07 10.24
N VAL A 67 3.14 -1.41 9.33
CA VAL A 67 3.22 -2.60 8.48
C VAL A 67 4.15 -2.33 7.30
N VAL A 68 5.10 -3.23 7.08
CA VAL A 68 5.98 -3.15 5.90
C VAL A 68 5.20 -3.63 4.68
N GLY A 69 5.12 -2.77 3.68
CA GLY A 69 4.44 -3.05 2.43
C GLY A 69 5.15 -2.47 1.21
N GLU A 70 4.58 -2.76 0.07
CA GLU A 70 5.03 -2.32 -1.25
C GLU A 70 3.84 -2.29 -2.20
N GLU A 71 3.70 -1.26 -3.03
CA GLU A 71 2.81 -1.29 -4.17
C GLU A 71 3.56 -1.81 -5.40
N VAL A 72 3.25 -3.05 -5.79
CA VAL A 72 3.93 -3.76 -6.88
C VAL A 72 3.20 -3.54 -8.19
N THR A 73 3.90 -3.00 -9.20
CA THR A 73 3.40 -2.95 -10.58
C THR A 73 3.44 -4.34 -11.20
N THR A 74 2.28 -4.90 -11.52
CA THR A 74 2.16 -6.17 -12.21
C THR A 74 1.68 -5.96 -13.66
N LEU A 75 1.75 -7.02 -14.49
CA LEU A 75 1.14 -7.02 -15.83
C LEU A 75 -0.39 -6.95 -15.80
N GLY A 76 -1.00 -7.04 -14.62
CA GLY A 76 -2.43 -7.04 -14.41
C GLY A 76 -2.98 -5.88 -13.61
N GLY A 77 -2.16 -4.91 -13.26
CA GLY A 77 -2.48 -3.77 -12.40
C GLY A 77 -1.63 -3.75 -11.14
N HIS A 78 -1.86 -2.77 -10.28
CA HIS A 78 -1.14 -2.63 -9.02
C HIS A 78 -1.66 -3.61 -7.97
N LEU A 79 -0.74 -4.02 -7.09
CA LEU A 79 -0.99 -4.97 -6.02
C LEU A 79 -0.25 -4.53 -4.77
N LEU A 80 -0.96 -4.30 -3.67
CA LEU A 80 -0.35 -4.09 -2.37
C LEU A 80 0.18 -5.43 -1.85
N ALA A 81 1.45 -5.48 -1.54
CA ALA A 81 2.12 -6.57 -0.83
C ALA A 81 2.35 -6.10 0.61
N LEU A 82 1.70 -6.72 1.58
CA LEU A 82 1.75 -6.32 2.98
C LEU A 82 2.38 -7.42 3.83
N TRP A 83 3.00 -7.06 4.97
CA TRP A 83 3.74 -7.97 5.85
C TRP A 83 4.85 -8.75 5.13
N ILE A 84 5.61 -8.05 4.27
CA ILE A 84 6.77 -8.60 3.56
C ILE A 84 8.07 -8.07 4.15
N GLU A 85 9.15 -8.84 4.01
CA GLU A 85 10.50 -8.49 4.52
C GLU A 85 11.52 -8.29 3.39
N ALA A 86 11.16 -8.64 2.16
CA ALA A 86 11.98 -8.44 0.98
C ALA A 86 11.14 -7.91 -0.19
N PRO A 87 11.69 -7.04 -1.06
CA PRO A 87 10.95 -6.46 -2.17
C PRO A 87 10.48 -7.53 -3.17
N ILE A 88 9.31 -7.32 -3.73
CA ILE A 88 8.71 -8.20 -4.74
C ILE A 88 9.16 -7.74 -6.13
N LYS A 89 9.48 -8.69 -7.01
CA LYS A 89 9.92 -8.38 -8.37
C LYS A 89 8.77 -7.84 -9.22
N PRO A 90 8.85 -6.59 -9.74
CA PRO A 90 7.78 -6.00 -10.53
C PRO A 90 7.66 -6.60 -11.95
N PHE A 91 6.63 -6.17 -12.69
CA PHE A 91 6.36 -6.54 -14.08
C PHE A 91 6.22 -8.06 -14.31
N ARG A 92 5.74 -8.78 -13.30
CA ARG A 92 5.34 -10.18 -13.41
C ARG A 92 3.83 -10.29 -13.57
N SER A 93 3.34 -11.48 -13.91
CA SER A 93 1.89 -11.71 -13.87
C SER A 93 1.37 -11.52 -12.44
N MET A 94 0.16 -10.97 -12.27
CA MET A 94 -0.45 -10.81 -10.94
C MET A 94 -0.48 -12.15 -10.19
N ARG A 95 -0.75 -13.25 -10.88
CA ARG A 95 -0.71 -14.61 -10.34
C ARG A 95 0.63 -14.96 -9.69
N SER A 96 1.74 -14.73 -10.40
CA SER A 96 3.09 -15.04 -9.87
C SER A 96 3.53 -14.06 -8.79
N THR A 97 3.03 -12.82 -8.83
CA THR A 97 3.29 -11.80 -7.81
C THR A 97 2.58 -12.16 -6.50
N ILE A 98 1.32 -12.57 -6.54
CA ILE A 98 0.58 -13.06 -5.36
C ILE A 98 1.32 -14.24 -4.72
N ALA A 99 1.74 -15.22 -5.52
CA ALA A 99 2.50 -16.35 -5.01
C ALA A 99 3.79 -15.92 -4.30
N ALA A 100 4.54 -14.96 -4.86
CA ALA A 100 5.78 -14.46 -4.28
C ALA A 100 5.54 -13.69 -2.96
N ILE A 101 4.40 -13.00 -2.82
CA ILE A 101 3.97 -12.36 -1.58
C ILE A 101 3.64 -13.43 -0.53
N HIS A 102 2.85 -14.43 -0.89
CA HIS A 102 2.50 -15.54 0.00
C HIS A 102 3.71 -16.38 0.41
N ASP A 103 4.70 -16.55 -0.47
CA ASP A 103 5.96 -17.25 -0.14
C ASP A 103 6.77 -16.53 0.97
N GLN A 104 6.53 -15.23 1.19
CA GLN A 104 7.05 -14.48 2.35
C GLN A 104 6.09 -14.48 3.55
N GLY A 105 4.92 -15.11 3.45
CA GLY A 105 3.87 -15.05 4.45
C GLY A 105 3.09 -13.72 4.44
N GLY A 106 3.23 -12.89 3.39
CA GLY A 106 2.52 -11.63 3.22
C GLY A 106 1.08 -11.80 2.75
N LEU A 107 0.33 -10.69 2.71
CA LEU A 107 -1.00 -10.58 2.13
C LEU A 107 -0.98 -9.77 0.85
N ALA A 108 -1.75 -10.22 -0.15
CA ALA A 108 -1.84 -9.63 -1.48
C ALA A 108 -3.21 -8.98 -1.71
N ILE A 109 -3.24 -7.65 -1.94
CA ILE A 109 -4.47 -6.87 -2.07
C ILE A 109 -4.42 -6.07 -3.37
N PRO A 110 -5.29 -6.35 -4.38
CA PRO A 110 -5.40 -5.52 -5.57
C PRO A 110 -5.75 -4.08 -5.23
N ALA A 111 -4.87 -3.14 -5.62
CA ALA A 111 -5.04 -1.71 -5.39
C ALA A 111 -6.01 -1.09 -6.41
N HIS A 112 -6.86 -0.15 -5.97
CA HIS A 112 -7.83 0.62 -6.79
C HIS A 112 -8.41 -0.16 -7.99
N PRO A 113 -8.94 -1.39 -7.78
CA PRO A 113 -9.30 -2.29 -8.87
C PRO A 113 -10.59 -1.86 -9.59
N LEU A 114 -10.85 -2.49 -10.74
CA LEU A 114 -12.06 -2.33 -11.57
C LEU A 114 -12.26 -0.94 -12.20
N VAL A 115 -11.37 0.00 -11.95
CA VAL A 115 -11.31 1.26 -12.68
C VAL A 115 -10.81 0.94 -14.11
N PRO A 116 -11.40 1.49 -15.17
CA PRO A 116 -10.95 1.24 -16.56
C PRO A 116 -9.67 2.01 -16.89
N TYR A 117 -8.60 1.69 -16.16
CA TYR A 117 -7.28 2.28 -16.28
C TYR A 117 -6.21 1.19 -16.31
N PRO A 118 -5.11 1.36 -17.10
CA PRO A 118 -4.12 0.30 -17.32
C PRO A 118 -3.47 -0.32 -16.07
N LEU A 119 -3.32 0.47 -14.99
CA LEU A 119 -2.72 0.03 -13.74
C LEU A 119 -3.73 -0.50 -12.71
N CYS A 120 -4.98 -0.75 -13.15
CA CYS A 120 -6.05 -1.26 -12.30
C CYS A 120 -6.45 -2.68 -12.71
N ALA A 121 -6.48 -3.59 -11.76
CA ALA A 121 -6.89 -4.98 -12.00
C ALA A 121 -8.33 -5.07 -12.49
N GLN A 122 -8.57 -5.74 -13.62
CA GLN A 122 -9.88 -5.87 -14.21
C GLN A 122 -10.65 -7.10 -13.71
N GLY A 123 -11.98 -7.00 -13.65
CA GLY A 123 -12.83 -8.03 -13.05
C GLY A 123 -12.70 -9.43 -13.67
N PHE A 124 -12.43 -9.55 -14.98
CA PHE A 124 -12.19 -10.86 -15.60
C PHE A 124 -10.92 -11.53 -15.09
N MET A 125 -9.88 -10.74 -14.83
CA MET A 125 -8.61 -11.23 -14.27
C MET A 125 -8.78 -11.64 -12.80
N LEU A 126 -9.42 -10.79 -12.00
CA LEU A 126 -9.69 -11.10 -10.59
C LEU A 126 -10.53 -12.37 -10.45
N ARG A 127 -11.60 -12.54 -11.25
CA ARG A 127 -12.39 -13.79 -11.25
C ARG A 127 -11.56 -15.02 -11.59
N ARG A 128 -10.62 -14.88 -12.53
CA ARG A 128 -9.71 -15.99 -12.88
C ARG A 128 -8.79 -16.35 -11.72
N LEU A 129 -8.24 -15.36 -11.02
CA LEU A 129 -7.41 -15.60 -9.83
C LEU A 129 -8.21 -16.23 -8.69
N LEU A 130 -9.44 -15.77 -8.45
CA LEU A 130 -10.32 -16.34 -7.42
C LEU A 130 -10.75 -17.79 -7.70
N ALA A 131 -10.75 -18.21 -8.95
CA ALA A 131 -11.00 -19.60 -9.36
C ALA A 131 -9.74 -20.49 -9.31
N ASP A 132 -8.56 -19.91 -9.05
CA ASP A 132 -7.27 -20.61 -8.98
C ASP A 132 -7.05 -21.25 -7.59
N GLU A 133 -5.92 -21.91 -7.39
CA GLU A 133 -5.48 -22.44 -6.08
C GLU A 133 -5.30 -21.29 -5.06
N ALA A 134 -5.48 -21.58 -3.79
CA ALA A 134 -5.43 -20.58 -2.71
C ALA A 134 -4.18 -19.69 -2.74
N ARG A 135 -3.00 -20.27 -3.02
CA ARG A 135 -1.74 -19.52 -3.08
C ARG A 135 -1.68 -18.42 -4.16
N PHE A 136 -2.63 -18.40 -5.09
CA PHE A 136 -2.71 -17.43 -6.19
C PHE A 136 -3.88 -16.47 -6.06
N ARG A 137 -4.67 -16.59 -4.97
CA ARG A 137 -5.84 -15.74 -4.72
C ARG A 137 -5.43 -14.51 -3.94
N PRO A 138 -6.00 -13.34 -4.27
CA PRO A 138 -5.88 -12.19 -3.39
C PRO A 138 -6.58 -12.44 -2.04
N ASP A 139 -6.03 -11.87 -0.96
CA ASP A 139 -6.53 -12.03 0.40
C ASP A 139 -7.67 -11.05 0.72
N ALA A 140 -7.62 -9.87 0.12
CA ALA A 140 -8.61 -8.82 0.24
C ALA A 140 -8.71 -8.05 -1.08
N ILE A 141 -9.54 -7.01 -1.09
CA ILE A 141 -9.64 -6.06 -2.20
C ILE A 141 -9.73 -4.63 -1.64
N GLU A 142 -9.04 -3.67 -2.25
CA GLU A 142 -9.20 -2.26 -1.91
C GLU A 142 -10.56 -1.77 -2.40
N ALA A 143 -11.55 -1.84 -1.49
CA ALA A 143 -12.94 -1.49 -1.78
C ALA A 143 -13.17 0.02 -1.77
N PHE A 144 -12.37 0.77 -1.02
CA PHE A 144 -12.39 2.22 -1.04
C PHE A 144 -10.99 2.77 -1.34
N ASN A 145 -10.95 3.65 -2.33
CA ASN A 145 -9.80 4.49 -2.67
C ASN A 145 -10.37 5.86 -3.07
N PRO A 146 -9.88 6.98 -2.49
CA PRO A 146 -10.49 8.31 -2.64
C PRO A 146 -10.25 8.97 -3.98
N THR A 147 -9.51 8.33 -4.90
CA THR A 147 -9.20 8.91 -6.21
C THR A 147 -10.47 9.28 -6.97
N THR A 148 -10.47 10.48 -7.57
CA THR A 148 -11.62 11.00 -8.35
C THR A 148 -11.98 10.06 -9.49
N LEU A 149 -10.99 9.42 -10.11
CA LEU A 149 -11.20 8.42 -11.18
C LEU A 149 -11.89 7.16 -10.67
N GLY A 150 -11.66 6.77 -9.41
CA GLY A 150 -12.25 5.58 -8.78
C GLY A 150 -13.71 5.80 -8.33
N ARG A 151 -14.11 7.04 -8.05
CA ARG A 151 -15.43 7.36 -7.50
C ARG A 151 -16.63 6.74 -8.24
N PRO A 152 -16.74 6.79 -9.58
CA PRO A 152 -17.83 6.14 -10.30
C PRO A 152 -17.84 4.61 -10.19
N TRP A 153 -16.70 4.01 -9.87
CA TRP A 153 -16.49 2.56 -9.84
C TRP A 153 -16.56 1.96 -8.45
N HIS A 154 -16.55 2.78 -7.39
CA HIS A 154 -16.53 2.33 -6.01
C HIS A 154 -17.59 1.28 -5.70
N MET A 155 -18.85 1.53 -6.00
CA MET A 155 -19.94 0.58 -5.75
C MET A 155 -19.81 -0.71 -6.57
N ARG A 156 -19.08 -0.69 -7.69
CA ARG A 156 -18.77 -1.89 -8.46
C ARG A 156 -17.74 -2.75 -7.75
N VAL A 157 -16.75 -2.14 -7.11
CA VAL A 157 -15.75 -2.85 -6.31
C VAL A 157 -16.41 -3.49 -5.08
N VAL A 158 -17.23 -2.73 -4.37
CA VAL A 158 -17.96 -3.24 -3.19
C VAL A 158 -18.82 -4.46 -3.56
N ARG A 159 -19.63 -4.36 -4.63
CA ARG A 159 -20.45 -5.49 -5.10
C ARG A 159 -19.59 -6.68 -5.51
N PHE A 160 -18.47 -6.45 -6.20
CA PHE A 160 -17.57 -7.52 -6.57
C PHE A 160 -16.99 -8.24 -5.35
N ALA A 161 -16.62 -7.48 -4.31
CA ALA A 161 -16.14 -8.06 -3.05
C ALA A 161 -17.21 -8.92 -2.37
N ASP A 162 -18.45 -8.42 -2.30
CA ASP A 162 -19.59 -9.14 -1.69
C ASP A 162 -19.93 -10.42 -2.49
N GLU A 163 -19.99 -10.34 -3.83
CA GLU A 163 -20.27 -11.48 -4.70
C GLU A 163 -19.22 -12.61 -4.57
N HIS A 164 -17.99 -12.25 -4.26
CA HIS A 164 -16.88 -13.22 -4.20
C HIS A 164 -16.39 -13.48 -2.76
N GLY A 165 -17.04 -12.90 -1.75
CA GLY A 165 -16.70 -13.10 -0.33
C GLY A 165 -15.28 -12.64 0.01
N LEU A 166 -14.81 -11.52 -0.56
CA LEU A 166 -13.50 -10.96 -0.26
C LEU A 166 -13.55 -10.03 0.94
N ALA A 167 -12.49 -10.03 1.74
CA ALA A 167 -12.26 -8.97 2.72
C ALA A 167 -12.18 -7.61 2.02
N ARG A 168 -12.73 -6.56 2.63
CA ARG A 168 -12.74 -5.20 2.10
C ARG A 168 -11.86 -4.31 2.93
N VAL A 169 -10.89 -3.66 2.30
CA VAL A 169 -10.09 -2.62 2.93
C VAL A 169 -10.38 -1.26 2.28
N GLY A 170 -10.26 -0.20 3.05
CA GLY A 170 -10.29 1.18 2.59
C GLY A 170 -8.95 1.80 2.90
N ASN A 171 -8.40 2.53 1.94
CA ASN A 171 -7.10 3.17 2.08
C ASN A 171 -7.12 4.55 1.43
N SER A 172 -6.13 5.37 1.75
CA SER A 172 -6.06 6.74 1.24
C SER A 172 -5.32 6.86 -0.10
N ASP A 173 -4.41 5.95 -0.41
CA ASP A 173 -3.47 6.10 -1.53
C ASP A 173 -2.74 7.46 -1.43
N ALA A 174 -2.31 7.77 -0.20
CA ALA A 174 -1.84 9.09 0.17
C ALA A 174 -0.48 9.38 -0.45
N HIS A 175 -0.39 10.51 -1.16
CA HIS A 175 0.84 11.07 -1.72
C HIS A 175 1.24 12.40 -1.04
N SER A 176 0.46 12.84 -0.05
CA SER A 176 0.75 14.00 0.82
C SER A 176 0.23 13.74 2.22
N LEU A 177 0.70 14.51 3.21
CA LEU A 177 0.30 14.32 4.60
C LEU A 177 -1.21 14.50 4.80
N GLU A 178 -1.81 15.47 4.12
CA GLU A 178 -3.22 15.81 4.26
C GLU A 178 -4.15 14.70 3.75
N ALA A 179 -3.64 13.82 2.90
CA ALA A 179 -4.40 12.71 2.34
C ALA A 179 -4.42 11.47 3.26
N ILE A 180 -3.49 11.37 4.22
CA ILE A 180 -3.37 10.21 5.11
C ILE A 180 -4.65 10.07 5.94
N GLY A 181 -5.24 8.87 5.91
CA GLY A 181 -6.43 8.53 6.69
C GLY A 181 -7.77 9.03 6.13
N ILE A 182 -7.80 9.69 4.95
CA ILE A 182 -9.07 10.06 4.30
C ILE A 182 -9.82 8.84 3.76
N GLY A 183 -9.12 7.75 3.50
CA GLY A 183 -9.61 6.39 3.32
C GLY A 183 -8.97 5.50 4.37
N TYR A 184 -9.76 4.66 5.04
CA TYR A 184 -9.25 3.79 6.10
C TYR A 184 -10.10 2.54 6.29
N THR A 185 -9.52 1.57 6.95
CA THR A 185 -10.13 0.29 7.33
C THR A 185 -10.40 0.28 8.83
N THR A 186 -11.58 -0.19 9.26
CA THR A 186 -11.84 -0.49 10.68
C THR A 186 -11.85 -1.99 10.94
N PHE A 187 -11.40 -2.39 12.14
CA PHE A 187 -11.27 -3.78 12.55
C PHE A 187 -11.35 -3.92 14.08
N GLU A 188 -11.63 -5.11 14.60
CA GLU A 188 -11.53 -5.41 16.03
C GLU A 188 -10.06 -5.54 16.46
N GLY A 189 -9.71 -4.92 17.60
CA GLY A 189 -8.33 -4.76 18.05
C GLY A 189 -7.71 -3.46 17.55
N ARG A 190 -6.38 -3.26 17.75
CA ARG A 190 -5.72 -1.99 17.48
C ARG A 190 -4.28 -2.13 16.98
N ASP A 191 -3.84 -3.31 16.66
CA ASP A 191 -2.48 -3.58 16.19
C ASP A 191 -2.48 -4.31 14.84
N GLY A 192 -1.31 -4.43 14.23
CA GLY A 192 -1.13 -5.07 12.94
C GLY A 192 -1.50 -6.56 12.93
N ALA A 193 -1.35 -7.25 14.06
CA ALA A 193 -1.71 -8.66 14.17
C ALA A 193 -3.23 -8.84 14.17
N ALA A 194 -3.95 -8.01 14.92
CA ALA A 194 -5.42 -7.99 14.94
C ALA A 194 -5.99 -7.59 13.56
N LEU A 195 -5.40 -6.57 12.92
CA LEU A 195 -5.77 -6.18 11.56
C LEU A 195 -5.61 -7.33 10.57
N ARG A 196 -4.47 -8.01 10.60
CA ARG A 196 -4.20 -9.17 9.76
C ARG A 196 -5.25 -10.27 9.97
N ALA A 197 -5.51 -10.62 11.23
CA ALA A 197 -6.52 -11.61 11.58
C ALA A 197 -7.92 -11.21 11.08
N ALA A 198 -8.28 -9.92 11.18
CA ALA A 198 -9.55 -9.40 10.68
C ALA A 198 -9.66 -9.46 9.14
N ILE A 199 -8.56 -9.20 8.41
CA ILE A 199 -8.51 -9.39 6.95
C ILE A 199 -8.73 -10.86 6.60
N GLU A 200 -7.99 -11.76 7.23
CA GLU A 200 -8.10 -13.21 7.02
C GLU A 200 -9.50 -13.75 7.38
N ALA A 201 -10.10 -13.22 8.46
CA ALA A 201 -11.48 -13.53 8.87
C ALA A 201 -12.56 -12.80 8.06
N ARG A 202 -12.20 -11.83 7.22
CA ARG A 202 -13.11 -10.99 6.40
C ARG A 202 -14.08 -10.15 7.24
N THR A 203 -13.61 -9.68 8.38
CA THR A 203 -14.40 -8.85 9.33
C THR A 203 -14.03 -7.37 9.28
N THR A 204 -13.22 -6.97 8.30
CA THR A 204 -12.83 -5.58 8.08
C THR A 204 -13.93 -4.77 7.38
N HIS A 205 -13.98 -3.47 7.67
CA HIS A 205 -14.88 -2.53 7.01
C HIS A 205 -14.10 -1.35 6.44
N HIS A 206 -14.41 -0.99 5.18
CA HIS A 206 -13.82 0.15 4.50
C HIS A 206 -14.60 1.43 4.77
N HIS A 207 -13.88 2.54 4.90
CA HIS A 207 -14.43 3.88 5.11
C HIS A 207 -13.64 4.91 4.30
N GLY A 208 -14.24 6.09 4.13
CA GLY A 208 -13.51 7.23 3.57
C GLY A 208 -14.39 8.27 2.93
N THR A 209 -13.73 9.35 2.49
CA THR A 209 -14.33 10.48 1.81
C THR A 209 -13.60 10.71 0.50
N PHE A 210 -14.33 10.88 -0.60
CA PHE A 210 -13.70 11.18 -1.89
C PHE A 210 -13.19 12.62 -1.93
N HIS A 211 -12.04 12.81 -2.56
CA HIS A 211 -11.53 14.15 -2.84
C HIS A 211 -12.53 15.00 -3.62
N PRO A 212 -12.63 16.30 -3.32
CA PRO A 212 -13.38 17.24 -4.15
C PRO A 212 -12.88 17.23 -5.60
N PRO A 213 -13.78 17.37 -6.59
CA PRO A 213 -13.37 17.50 -8.00
C PRO A 213 -12.44 18.71 -8.16
N GLY A 214 -11.25 18.49 -8.70
CA GLY A 214 -10.28 19.55 -8.99
C GLY A 214 -9.00 19.53 -8.16
N GLU A 215 -9.02 19.04 -6.93
CA GLU A 215 -7.81 18.96 -6.08
C GLU A 215 -6.76 17.97 -6.63
N GLN A 216 -7.19 16.92 -7.32
CA GLN A 216 -6.29 15.88 -7.84
C GLN A 216 -5.63 16.19 -9.18
N LEU A 217 -6.11 17.17 -9.95
CA LEU A 217 -5.52 17.48 -11.27
C LEU A 217 -4.06 17.89 -11.20
N GLY A 218 -3.66 18.65 -10.16
CA GLY A 218 -2.28 19.03 -9.93
C GLY A 218 -1.40 17.87 -9.45
N THR A 219 -1.95 16.97 -8.67
CA THR A 219 -1.28 15.78 -8.14
C THR A 219 -1.03 14.76 -9.24
N PHE A 220 -2.03 14.47 -10.05
CA PHE A 220 -1.92 13.53 -11.18
C PHE A 220 -0.83 13.92 -12.20
N GLY A 221 -0.71 15.22 -12.54
CA GLY A 221 0.35 15.69 -13.42
C GLY A 221 1.76 15.59 -12.82
N ARG A 222 1.89 15.68 -11.49
CA ARG A 222 3.15 15.45 -10.79
C ARG A 222 3.50 13.96 -10.72
N GLN A 223 2.53 13.12 -10.41
CA GLN A 223 2.66 11.66 -10.37
C GLN A 223 3.10 11.09 -11.72
N LEU A 224 2.45 11.47 -12.82
CA LEU A 224 2.82 11.05 -14.18
C LEU A 224 4.25 11.42 -14.55
N ARG A 225 4.69 12.64 -14.19
CA ARG A 225 6.07 13.10 -14.44
C ARG A 225 7.09 12.36 -13.58
N LYS A 226 6.75 12.05 -12.33
CA LYS A 226 7.62 11.32 -11.43
C LYS A 226 7.69 9.83 -11.83
N TYR A 227 6.54 9.20 -12.09
CA TYR A 227 6.45 7.84 -12.59
C TYR A 227 7.25 7.63 -13.89
N GLY A 228 7.15 8.57 -14.85
CA GLY A 228 7.96 8.55 -16.07
C GLY A 228 9.47 8.68 -15.82
N ARG A 229 9.89 9.41 -14.77
CA ARG A 229 11.29 9.50 -14.34
C ARG A 229 11.73 8.21 -13.67
N ASP A 230 10.94 7.68 -12.75
CA ASP A 230 11.28 6.49 -11.98
C ASP A 230 11.30 5.23 -12.84
N MET A 231 10.36 5.09 -13.80
CA MET A 231 10.45 4.06 -14.83
C MET A 231 11.74 4.19 -15.66
N ARG A 232 12.08 5.40 -16.10
CA ARG A 232 13.33 5.63 -16.85
C ARG A 232 14.57 5.31 -16.02
N ASP A 233 14.57 5.68 -14.74
CA ASP A 233 15.68 5.46 -13.82
C ASP A 233 15.78 3.97 -13.42
N ASN A 234 14.66 3.26 -13.27
CA ASN A 234 14.63 1.81 -13.01
C ASN A 234 15.01 1.00 -14.24
N VAL A 235 14.56 1.38 -15.44
CA VAL A 235 15.01 0.78 -16.71
C VAL A 235 16.48 1.15 -16.98
N GLY A 236 16.89 2.39 -16.66
CA GLY A 236 18.28 2.83 -16.73
C GLY A 236 19.17 2.19 -15.66
N GLY A 237 18.65 1.89 -14.47
CA GLY A 237 19.35 1.22 -13.36
C GLY A 237 19.64 -0.25 -13.63
N VAL A 238 18.83 -0.91 -14.48
CA VAL A 238 19.17 -2.25 -15.03
C VAL A 238 20.38 -2.17 -15.97
N ILE A 239 20.66 -1.00 -16.55
CA ILE A 239 21.78 -0.75 -17.47
C ILE A 239 22.99 -0.13 -16.75
N ARG A 240 22.80 0.58 -15.62
CA ARG A 240 23.88 1.18 -14.84
C ARG A 240 24.15 0.38 -13.57
N ARG A 241 25.26 -0.34 -13.58
CA ARG A 241 25.87 -1.01 -12.41
C ARG A 241 26.68 -0.05 -11.53
N ASP A 242 26.27 1.18 -11.37
CA ASP A 242 26.90 2.05 -10.39
C ASP A 242 26.01 2.14 -9.14
N GLY A 243 26.51 1.66 -8.03
CA GLY A 243 25.85 1.57 -6.74
C GLY A 243 25.56 2.91 -6.05
N THR A 244 25.23 3.96 -6.79
CA THR A 244 24.80 5.24 -6.21
C THR A 244 23.34 5.13 -5.77
N ARG A 245 23.13 4.73 -4.50
CA ARG A 245 21.87 4.88 -3.80
C ARG A 245 21.51 6.36 -3.70
N ARG A 246 20.30 6.76 -4.12
CA ARG A 246 19.76 8.09 -3.79
C ARG A 246 19.80 8.26 -2.26
N ASP A 247 20.29 9.40 -1.81
CA ASP A 247 20.16 9.83 -0.41
C ASP A 247 18.66 10.11 -0.17
N LEU A 248 17.98 9.19 0.48
CA LEU A 248 16.53 9.25 0.72
C LEU A 248 16.18 10.11 1.94
N GLY A 249 17.16 10.86 2.49
CA GLY A 249 16.97 11.68 3.67
C GLY A 249 16.75 10.87 4.97
N TYR A 250 17.04 9.57 4.95
CA TYR A 250 17.03 8.75 6.16
C TYR A 250 18.32 8.92 6.95
N PRO A 251 18.27 8.86 8.30
CA PRO A 251 19.47 8.83 9.12
C PRO A 251 20.40 7.71 8.65
N ARG A 252 21.63 8.02 8.30
CA ARG A 252 22.63 7.05 7.82
C ARG A 252 22.78 5.83 8.73
N GLU A 253 22.61 6.02 10.05
CA GLU A 253 22.68 4.97 11.07
C GLU A 253 21.68 3.82 10.87
N LEU A 254 20.53 4.04 10.24
CA LEU A 254 19.55 2.98 9.96
C LEU A 254 19.89 2.18 8.70
N VAL A 255 20.67 2.78 7.78
CA VAL A 255 21.15 2.13 6.56
C VAL A 255 22.39 1.29 6.87
N GLU A 256 23.30 1.78 7.72
CA GLU A 256 24.56 1.13 8.08
C GLU A 256 24.38 -0.12 8.96
N ARG A 257 23.35 -0.18 9.82
CA ARG A 257 23.06 -1.37 10.65
C ARG A 257 22.64 -2.61 9.85
N ARG A 258 22.27 -2.47 8.61
CA ARG A 258 21.86 -3.57 7.73
C ARG A 258 23.05 -4.28 7.07
N ASP A 259 24.16 -3.56 6.88
CA ASP A 259 25.39 -4.12 6.27
C ASP A 259 26.26 -4.86 7.29
N ALA A 260 25.97 -4.73 8.59
CA ALA A 260 26.69 -5.42 9.67
C ALA A 260 26.07 -6.76 10.10
N ALA A 261 24.95 -7.17 9.51
CA ALA A 261 24.21 -8.39 9.86
C ALA A 261 24.08 -9.39 8.69
N SER A 262 24.86 -9.22 7.62
CA SER A 262 24.94 -10.15 6.47
C SER A 262 26.26 -10.91 6.44
#